data_3c6dd95a37a6ae500654abfba0a2844e
#
_entry.id   3c6dd95a37a6ae500654abfba0a2844e
#
_cell.length_a   1.000
_cell.length_b   1.000
_cell.length_c   1.000
_cell.angle_alpha   90.00
_cell.angle_beta   90.00
_cell.angle_gamma   90.00
#
_symmetry.space_group_name_H-M   'P 1'
#
loop_
_entity.id
_entity.type
_entity.pdbx_description
1 polymer ?
#
loop_
_entity_poly.entity_id
_entity_poly.type
_entity_poly.pdbx_seq_one_letter_code
_entity_poly.pdbx_strand_id
1 'polypeptide(L)'
;MGSTAFYIEESPTTSVEIDDVLIQSKLVTNAQFRDFVSDSGYVTTAERNDREGSVVFVGTEGPVALNDWRKWWAWVPGASWHHPEGPESELKARMDHPVVHVSLHDARAYAAWAGLALPQEPEWEWCARGGIEGATYIWGEEPNQGETLFANTWQGDFPFDNHGAHGWKGTSPVGTFPANGYGLFDMAGNVWEWTESSWQDTPSAHCCCSGSKAGGDLKIIKGGSHLCSPQYCLRFRPAARSPQEAGESTSHLGFRCISRQRPQ
;
A
#
# COMPACT_ATOMS: atom_id res chain seq x y z
N MET A 1 -4.73 15.95 10.13
CA MET A 1 -4.65 15.05 8.96
C MET A 1 -5.30 15.68 7.73
N GLY A 2 -5.03 15.14 6.54
CA GLY A 2 -5.55 15.62 5.27
C GLY A 2 -4.73 16.75 4.63
N SER A 3 -5.18 17.18 3.44
CA SER A 3 -4.61 18.26 2.65
C SER A 3 -5.69 18.90 1.77
N THR A 4 -5.53 20.15 1.40
CA THR A 4 -6.38 20.83 0.41
C THR A 4 -5.66 21.05 -0.93
N ALA A 5 -4.42 20.57 -1.06
CA ALA A 5 -3.52 20.94 -2.14
C ALA A 5 -3.61 20.02 -3.38
N PHE A 6 -4.09 18.77 -3.22
CA PHE A 6 -4.00 17.77 -4.30
C PHE A 6 -5.36 17.18 -4.68
N TYR A 7 -5.82 16.16 -3.93
CA TYR A 7 -7.04 15.45 -4.26
C TYR A 7 -8.18 15.86 -3.34
N ILE A 8 -9.40 15.94 -3.88
CA ILE A 8 -10.59 16.37 -3.13
C ILE A 8 -10.91 15.47 -1.94
N GLU A 9 -10.63 14.18 -2.06
CA GLU A 9 -10.81 13.19 -1.00
C GLU A 9 -9.87 13.38 0.20
N GLU A 10 -8.82 14.17 0.06
CA GLU A 10 -7.92 14.54 1.15
C GLU A 10 -8.46 15.68 2.01
N SER A 11 -9.48 16.38 1.51
CA SER A 11 -10.09 17.55 2.16
C SER A 11 -11.33 17.19 2.98
N PRO A 12 -11.69 18.00 4.00
CA PRO A 12 -10.93 19.11 4.55
C PRO A 12 -9.80 18.63 5.46
N THR A 13 -8.82 19.50 5.73
CA THR A 13 -7.86 19.23 6.81
C THR A 13 -8.57 19.21 8.16
N THR A 14 -8.31 18.19 8.97
CA THR A 14 -8.94 18.00 10.29
C THR A 14 -7.89 17.78 11.36
N SER A 15 -8.18 18.32 12.57
CA SER A 15 -7.42 17.98 13.78
C SER A 15 -8.01 16.71 14.39
N VAL A 16 -7.17 15.72 14.67
CA VAL A 16 -7.58 14.47 15.29
C VAL A 16 -6.62 14.17 16.44
N GLU A 17 -7.16 13.91 17.62
CA GLU A 17 -6.38 13.39 18.74
C GLU A 17 -6.18 11.89 18.54
N ILE A 18 -4.95 11.42 18.75
CA ILE A 18 -4.61 9.99 18.73
C ILE A 18 -3.90 9.63 20.01
N ASP A 19 -4.18 8.43 20.51
CA ASP A 19 -3.46 7.87 21.65
C ASP A 19 -2.04 7.43 21.24
N ASP A 20 -1.19 7.16 22.24
CA ASP A 20 0.12 6.57 22.00
C ASP A 20 -0.01 5.23 21.30
N VAL A 21 0.72 5.05 20.21
CA VAL A 21 0.77 3.79 19.45
C VAL A 21 2.21 3.36 19.22
N LEU A 22 2.44 2.06 19.19
CA LEU A 22 3.68 1.47 18.68
C LEU A 22 3.37 0.90 17.29
N ILE A 23 4.03 1.42 16.27
CA ILE A 23 3.86 0.95 14.88
C ILE A 23 5.10 0.18 14.43
N GLN A 24 4.91 -0.89 13.67
CA GLN A 24 6.02 -1.60 13.04
C GLN A 24 6.82 -0.64 12.15
N SER A 25 8.14 -0.61 12.33
CA SER A 25 9.02 0.27 11.55
C SER A 25 9.04 -0.08 10.06
N LYS A 26 8.70 -1.30 9.69
CA LYS A 26 8.66 -1.82 8.32
C LYS A 26 7.33 -2.51 8.05
N LEU A 27 7.01 -2.67 6.77
CA LEU A 27 5.89 -3.49 6.28
C LEU A 27 6.07 -4.96 6.69
N VAL A 28 4.96 -5.70 6.81
CA VAL A 28 5.00 -7.15 6.99
C VAL A 28 5.59 -7.79 5.74
N THR A 29 6.63 -8.60 5.93
CA THR A 29 7.37 -9.24 4.84
C THR A 29 6.76 -10.59 4.44
N ASN A 30 7.12 -11.07 3.25
CA ASN A 30 6.77 -12.41 2.80
C ASN A 30 7.26 -13.50 3.77
N ALA A 31 8.45 -13.32 4.37
CA ALA A 31 8.96 -14.27 5.37
C ALA A 31 8.07 -14.32 6.61
N GLN A 32 7.68 -13.18 7.16
CA GLN A 32 6.80 -13.11 8.33
C GLN A 32 5.40 -13.66 8.03
N PHE A 33 4.86 -13.35 6.84
CA PHE A 33 3.55 -13.84 6.43
C PHE A 33 3.57 -15.36 6.20
N ARG A 34 4.64 -15.91 5.61
CA ARG A 34 4.85 -17.36 5.51
C ARG A 34 4.85 -18.02 6.88
N ASP A 35 5.52 -17.44 7.86
CA ASP A 35 5.58 -18.02 9.22
C ASP A 35 4.17 -18.06 9.85
N PHE A 36 3.35 -17.00 9.66
CA PHE A 36 1.94 -16.99 10.04
C PHE A 36 1.14 -18.12 9.37
N VAL A 37 1.25 -18.24 8.04
CA VAL A 37 0.52 -19.27 7.28
C VAL A 37 0.95 -20.67 7.72
N SER A 38 2.26 -20.87 7.93
CA SER A 38 2.80 -22.17 8.36
C SER A 38 2.34 -22.58 9.75
N ASP A 39 2.21 -21.62 10.68
CA ASP A 39 1.80 -21.87 12.06
C ASP A 39 0.28 -22.07 12.20
N SER A 40 -0.50 -21.28 11.48
CA SER A 40 -1.96 -21.23 11.60
C SER A 40 -2.73 -22.11 10.61
N GLY A 41 -2.11 -22.50 9.51
CA GLY A 41 -2.79 -23.15 8.38
C GLY A 41 -3.75 -22.21 7.64
N TYR A 42 -3.55 -20.89 7.76
CA TYR A 42 -4.43 -19.90 7.15
C TYR A 42 -4.40 -19.98 5.62
N VAL A 43 -5.59 -19.90 5.01
CA VAL A 43 -5.77 -19.81 3.56
C VAL A 43 -6.25 -18.40 3.23
N THR A 44 -5.52 -17.67 2.39
CA THR A 44 -5.84 -16.28 2.06
C THR A 44 -7.08 -16.16 1.16
N THR A 45 -7.62 -14.94 1.09
CA THR A 45 -8.76 -14.63 0.22
C THR A 45 -8.47 -14.96 -1.25
N ALA A 46 -7.23 -14.73 -1.71
CA ALA A 46 -6.79 -15.02 -3.08
C ALA A 46 -6.67 -16.53 -3.37
N GLU A 47 -6.54 -17.36 -2.34
CA GLU A 47 -6.37 -18.82 -2.45
C GLU A 47 -7.67 -19.62 -2.23
N ARG A 48 -8.79 -18.96 -1.89
CA ARG A 48 -10.06 -19.64 -1.64
C ARG A 48 -10.74 -20.09 -2.93
N ASN A 49 -11.34 -21.27 -2.89
CA ASN A 49 -11.92 -21.98 -4.04
C ASN A 49 -12.96 -21.21 -4.88
N ASP A 50 -13.63 -20.22 -4.30
CA ASP A 50 -14.63 -19.38 -4.99
C ASP A 50 -14.00 -18.19 -5.73
N ARG A 51 -12.70 -17.93 -5.51
CA ARG A 51 -12.00 -16.75 -6.01
C ARG A 51 -10.50 -16.95 -6.25
N GLU A 52 -10.09 -18.16 -6.64
CA GLU A 52 -8.65 -18.45 -6.90
C GLU A 52 -8.03 -17.44 -7.87
N GLY A 53 -7.24 -16.50 -7.34
CA GLY A 53 -6.55 -15.47 -8.10
C GLY A 53 -6.64 -14.09 -7.48
N SER A 54 -5.98 -13.17 -8.12
CA SER A 54 -5.90 -11.77 -7.66
C SER A 54 -5.61 -10.83 -8.82
N VAL A 55 -5.73 -9.53 -8.59
CA VAL A 55 -5.47 -8.50 -9.59
C VAL A 55 -3.96 -8.20 -9.63
N VAL A 56 -3.38 -8.35 -10.81
CA VAL A 56 -1.95 -8.16 -11.08
C VAL A 56 -1.76 -6.96 -12.01
N PHE A 57 -0.75 -6.16 -11.73
CA PHE A 57 -0.30 -5.14 -12.68
C PHE A 57 0.43 -5.79 -13.85
N VAL A 58 -0.03 -5.46 -15.06
CA VAL A 58 0.58 -5.88 -16.31
C VAL A 58 0.88 -4.64 -17.14
N GLY A 59 2.15 -4.26 -17.20
CA GLY A 59 2.58 -3.11 -17.99
C GLY A 59 2.18 -3.24 -19.46
N THR A 60 1.92 -2.13 -20.13
CA THR A 60 1.59 -2.12 -21.55
C THR A 60 2.85 -2.12 -22.42
N GLU A 61 2.73 -2.53 -23.68
CA GLU A 61 3.86 -2.50 -24.64
C GLU A 61 4.28 -1.09 -25.08
N GLY A 62 3.41 -0.09 -24.86
CA GLY A 62 3.63 1.30 -25.23
C GLY A 62 2.63 2.24 -24.60
N PRO A 63 2.65 3.54 -24.94
CA PRO A 63 1.78 4.55 -24.36
C PRO A 63 0.31 4.23 -24.56
N VAL A 64 -0.48 4.41 -23.50
CA VAL A 64 -1.94 4.28 -23.50
C VAL A 64 -2.61 5.46 -22.82
N ALA A 65 -3.88 5.72 -23.16
CA ALA A 65 -4.65 6.72 -22.41
C ALA A 65 -4.86 6.28 -20.96
N LEU A 66 -4.49 7.14 -20.00
CA LEU A 66 -4.45 6.84 -18.57
C LEU A 66 -5.83 6.95 -17.87
N ASN A 67 -6.92 7.10 -18.62
CA ASN A 67 -8.28 7.18 -18.12
C ASN A 67 -9.00 5.83 -18.01
N ASP A 68 -8.34 4.73 -18.33
CA ASP A 68 -8.89 3.38 -18.25
C ASP A 68 -7.85 2.42 -17.65
N TRP A 69 -7.94 2.23 -16.35
CA TRP A 69 -7.04 1.38 -15.55
C TRP A 69 -7.02 -0.10 -15.98
N ARG A 70 -8.08 -0.60 -16.63
CA ARG A 70 -8.19 -1.99 -17.12
C ARG A 70 -7.14 -2.33 -18.16
N LYS A 71 -6.46 -1.35 -18.75
CA LYS A 71 -5.39 -1.56 -19.72
C LYS A 71 -4.10 -2.12 -19.13
N TRP A 72 -3.87 -1.93 -17.82
CA TRP A 72 -2.67 -2.39 -17.10
C TRP A 72 -2.98 -3.17 -15.82
N TRP A 73 -4.25 -3.54 -15.62
CA TRP A 73 -4.65 -4.44 -14.56
C TRP A 73 -5.35 -5.67 -15.14
N ALA A 74 -4.92 -6.86 -14.72
CA ALA A 74 -5.52 -8.11 -15.12
C ALA A 74 -5.85 -8.98 -13.91
N TRP A 75 -7.00 -9.66 -13.94
CA TRP A 75 -7.24 -10.76 -13.05
C TRP A 75 -6.39 -11.96 -13.50
N VAL A 76 -5.55 -12.48 -12.60
CA VAL A 76 -4.67 -13.62 -12.88
C VAL A 76 -5.07 -14.79 -11.99
N PRO A 77 -5.62 -15.88 -12.57
CA PRO A 77 -5.91 -17.10 -11.80
C PRO A 77 -4.65 -17.64 -11.13
N GLY A 78 -4.77 -18.02 -9.85
CA GLY A 78 -3.67 -18.55 -9.06
C GLY A 78 -2.65 -17.50 -8.56
N ALA A 79 -2.81 -16.21 -8.90
CA ALA A 79 -2.01 -15.17 -8.29
C ALA A 79 -2.38 -15.04 -6.79
N SER A 80 -1.37 -15.04 -5.93
CA SER A 80 -1.50 -15.04 -4.48
C SER A 80 -0.25 -14.47 -3.82
N TRP A 81 -0.23 -14.41 -2.50
CA TRP A 81 0.92 -13.89 -1.76
C TRP A 81 2.23 -14.65 -2.06
N HIS A 82 2.18 -15.95 -2.36
CA HIS A 82 3.35 -16.77 -2.68
C HIS A 82 3.58 -17.00 -4.17
N HIS A 83 2.63 -16.60 -5.01
CA HIS A 83 2.70 -16.59 -6.47
C HIS A 83 2.28 -15.22 -7.04
N PRO A 84 3.07 -14.14 -6.84
CA PRO A 84 2.59 -12.76 -7.07
C PRO A 84 2.27 -12.41 -8.52
N GLU A 85 2.86 -13.06 -9.49
CA GLU A 85 2.59 -12.86 -10.93
C GLU A 85 1.77 -14.02 -11.52
N GLY A 86 1.25 -14.93 -10.68
CA GLY A 86 0.52 -16.14 -11.07
C GLY A 86 1.29 -17.43 -10.77
N PRO A 87 0.71 -18.61 -11.08
CA PRO A 87 1.17 -19.93 -10.58
C PRO A 87 2.63 -20.27 -10.85
N GLU A 88 3.20 -19.74 -11.92
CA GLU A 88 4.60 -19.99 -12.29
C GLU A 88 5.61 -19.06 -11.59
N SER A 89 5.12 -18.08 -10.81
CA SER A 89 5.99 -17.14 -10.10
C SER A 89 6.35 -17.66 -8.70
N GLU A 90 7.51 -17.21 -8.18
CA GLU A 90 8.05 -17.66 -6.91
C GLU A 90 8.60 -16.48 -6.08
N LEU A 91 8.64 -16.67 -4.76
CA LEU A 91 9.17 -15.70 -3.79
C LEU A 91 10.65 -15.85 -3.44
N LYS A 92 11.40 -16.80 -4.05
CA LYS A 92 12.77 -17.17 -3.61
C LYS A 92 13.72 -16.01 -3.33
N ALA A 93 13.64 -14.93 -4.11
CA ALA A 93 14.49 -13.75 -3.97
C ALA A 93 13.73 -12.55 -3.34
N ARG A 94 12.54 -12.78 -2.77
CA ARG A 94 11.64 -11.71 -2.30
C ARG A 94 11.10 -11.95 -0.89
N MET A 95 11.80 -12.73 -0.08
CA MET A 95 11.35 -13.05 1.29
C MET A 95 11.37 -11.84 2.24
N ASP A 96 12.22 -10.85 1.97
CA ASP A 96 12.33 -9.58 2.67
C ASP A 96 11.55 -8.43 2.01
N HIS A 97 10.81 -8.72 0.93
CA HIS A 97 9.86 -7.77 0.33
C HIS A 97 8.53 -7.76 1.11
N PRO A 98 7.73 -6.68 1.02
CA PRO A 98 6.42 -6.66 1.62
C PRO A 98 5.52 -7.75 1.02
N VAL A 99 4.70 -8.37 1.85
CA VAL A 99 3.66 -9.27 1.36
C VAL A 99 2.63 -8.47 0.59
N VAL A 100 2.19 -9.04 -0.55
CA VAL A 100 1.13 -8.49 -1.41
C VAL A 100 0.06 -9.55 -1.67
N HIS A 101 -0.98 -9.23 -2.42
CA HIS A 101 -2.13 -10.10 -2.65
C HIS A 101 -2.84 -10.53 -1.37
N VAL A 102 -2.87 -9.64 -0.40
CA VAL A 102 -3.57 -9.81 0.87
C VAL A 102 -4.78 -8.87 0.94
N SER A 103 -5.93 -9.41 1.28
CA SER A 103 -7.14 -8.63 1.58
C SER A 103 -7.05 -8.03 2.99
N LEU A 104 -7.99 -7.14 3.34
CA LEU A 104 -8.10 -6.66 4.73
C LEU A 104 -8.36 -7.82 5.71
N HIS A 105 -9.11 -8.84 5.28
CA HIS A 105 -9.39 -10.01 6.12
C HIS A 105 -8.11 -10.79 6.42
N ASP A 106 -7.22 -10.95 5.43
CA ASP A 106 -5.93 -11.63 5.57
C ASP A 106 -4.99 -10.82 6.49
N ALA A 107 -4.94 -9.50 6.30
CA ALA A 107 -4.14 -8.60 7.14
C ALA A 107 -4.61 -8.62 8.61
N ARG A 108 -5.93 -8.64 8.85
CA ARG A 108 -6.51 -8.78 10.20
C ARG A 108 -6.19 -10.13 10.84
N ALA A 109 -6.25 -11.20 10.06
CA ALA A 109 -5.93 -12.54 10.57
C ALA A 109 -4.46 -12.62 11.00
N TYR A 110 -3.55 -12.09 10.18
CA TYR A 110 -2.13 -11.95 10.56
C TYR A 110 -1.96 -11.11 11.83
N ALA A 111 -2.58 -9.91 11.87
CA ALA A 111 -2.46 -9.02 13.03
C ALA A 111 -2.95 -9.69 14.32
N ALA A 112 -4.09 -10.39 14.27
CA ALA A 112 -4.63 -11.13 15.42
C ALA A 112 -3.70 -12.26 15.88
N TRP A 113 -3.13 -13.05 14.93
CA TRP A 113 -2.13 -14.09 15.23
C TRP A 113 -0.89 -13.52 15.91
N ALA A 114 -0.40 -12.37 15.45
CA ALA A 114 0.76 -11.68 16.00
C ALA A 114 0.48 -10.93 17.33
N GLY A 115 -0.77 -10.91 17.82
CA GLY A 115 -1.16 -10.12 18.99
C GLY A 115 -1.13 -8.60 18.74
N LEU A 116 -1.30 -8.18 17.50
CA LEU A 116 -1.25 -6.80 17.02
C LEU A 116 -2.61 -6.38 16.43
N ALA A 117 -2.67 -5.16 15.89
CA ALA A 117 -3.81 -4.62 15.16
C ALA A 117 -3.36 -3.88 13.90
N LEU A 118 -4.31 -3.56 13.02
CA LEU A 118 -4.05 -2.63 11.92
C LEU A 118 -4.24 -1.18 12.40
N PRO A 119 -3.52 -0.21 11.82
CA PRO A 119 -3.69 1.20 12.15
C PRO A 119 -5.03 1.74 11.65
N GLN A 120 -5.57 2.73 12.37
CA GLN A 120 -6.55 3.63 11.81
C GLN A 120 -5.85 4.65 10.88
N GLU A 121 -6.58 5.25 9.96
CA GLU A 121 -6.01 6.25 9.04
C GLU A 121 -5.31 7.41 9.77
N PRO A 122 -5.88 8.03 10.84
CA PRO A 122 -5.18 9.10 11.55
C PRO A 122 -3.88 8.66 12.20
N GLU A 123 -3.83 7.45 12.78
CA GLU A 123 -2.63 6.86 13.38
C GLU A 123 -1.55 6.67 12.31
N TRP A 124 -1.94 6.08 11.16
CA TRP A 124 -1.04 5.86 10.04
C TRP A 124 -0.47 7.18 9.49
N GLU A 125 -1.35 8.18 9.24
CA GLU A 125 -0.92 9.45 8.66
C GLU A 125 0.00 10.23 9.60
N TRP A 126 -0.28 10.24 10.91
CA TRP A 126 0.58 10.87 11.90
C TRP A 126 1.97 10.23 11.92
N CYS A 127 2.03 8.90 11.91
CA CYS A 127 3.27 8.14 11.82
C CYS A 127 4.03 8.44 10.53
N ALA A 128 3.32 8.52 9.39
CA ALA A 128 3.93 8.80 8.09
C ALA A 128 4.55 10.19 8.01
N ARG A 129 3.97 11.20 8.67
CA ARG A 129 4.53 12.57 8.71
C ARG A 129 5.88 12.64 9.43
N GLY A 130 6.22 11.70 10.30
CA GLY A 130 7.55 11.60 10.90
C GLY A 130 8.00 12.84 11.67
N GLY A 131 7.06 13.64 12.23
CA GLY A 131 7.35 14.89 12.93
C GLY A 131 7.42 16.13 12.04
N ILE A 132 7.21 16.02 10.73
CA ILE A 132 7.17 17.17 9.81
C ILE A 132 5.71 17.52 9.54
N GLU A 133 5.15 18.37 10.39
CA GLU A 133 3.74 18.79 10.28
C GLU A 133 3.49 19.60 9.01
N GLY A 134 2.41 19.25 8.30
CA GLY A 134 1.97 19.98 7.10
C GLY A 134 2.75 19.67 5.82
N ALA A 135 3.89 18.97 5.90
CA ALA A 135 4.70 18.69 4.73
C ALA A 135 3.96 17.85 3.68
N THR A 136 4.27 18.13 2.42
CA THR A 136 3.70 17.44 1.25
C THR A 136 4.13 15.96 1.21
N TYR A 137 5.41 15.68 1.45
CA TYR A 137 5.98 14.33 1.46
C TYR A 137 6.51 13.98 2.85
N ILE A 138 6.76 12.69 3.10
CA ILE A 138 7.33 12.20 4.36
C ILE A 138 8.75 12.74 4.65
N TRP A 139 9.40 13.34 3.65
CA TRP A 139 10.75 13.92 3.72
C TRP A 139 10.77 15.46 3.56
N GLY A 140 9.64 16.13 3.40
CA GLY A 140 9.52 17.59 3.26
C GLY A 140 8.64 18.04 2.11
N GLU A 141 8.92 19.22 1.54
CA GLU A 141 8.06 19.84 0.51
C GLU A 141 8.47 19.46 -0.92
N GLU A 142 9.75 19.22 -1.15
CA GLU A 142 10.25 18.97 -2.50
C GLU A 142 10.07 17.49 -2.90
N PRO A 143 9.61 17.20 -4.14
CA PRO A 143 9.40 15.84 -4.61
C PRO A 143 10.67 14.98 -4.57
N ASN A 144 11.81 15.59 -4.87
CA ASN A 144 13.13 14.97 -4.81
C ASN A 144 14.15 15.96 -4.22
N GLN A 145 15.16 15.47 -3.53
CA GLN A 145 16.29 16.27 -3.08
C GLN A 145 17.55 15.87 -3.88
N GLY A 146 17.74 16.57 -5.01
CA GLY A 146 18.77 16.22 -5.97
C GLY A 146 18.50 14.88 -6.65
N GLU A 147 19.49 13.98 -6.65
CA GLU A 147 19.37 12.62 -7.23
C GLU A 147 18.86 11.59 -6.22
N THR A 148 18.57 11.98 -4.98
CA THR A 148 18.13 11.05 -3.92
C THR A 148 16.67 10.66 -4.13
N LEU A 149 16.41 9.36 -4.28
CA LEU A 149 15.08 8.79 -4.23
C LEU A 149 14.73 8.41 -2.80
N PHE A 150 13.61 8.93 -2.30
CA PHE A 150 13.14 8.71 -0.93
C PHE A 150 12.12 7.60 -0.81
N ALA A 151 11.60 7.10 -1.94
CA ALA A 151 10.56 6.09 -1.98
C ALA A 151 10.68 5.22 -3.23
N ASN A 152 10.22 3.98 -3.12
CA ASN A 152 10.02 3.11 -4.28
C ASN A 152 8.75 3.53 -5.01
N THR A 153 8.91 4.31 -6.07
CA THR A 153 7.84 4.79 -6.96
C THR A 153 8.24 4.58 -8.41
N TRP A 154 7.29 4.67 -9.33
CA TRP A 154 7.54 4.49 -10.76
C TRP A 154 8.54 5.51 -11.29
N GLN A 155 9.54 5.02 -12.02
CA GLN A 155 10.58 5.85 -12.64
C GLN A 155 10.53 5.68 -14.16
N GLY A 156 10.03 6.69 -14.86
CA GLY A 156 9.87 6.67 -16.33
C GLY A 156 8.41 6.86 -16.75
N ASP A 157 8.06 6.40 -17.94
CA ASP A 157 6.74 6.62 -18.54
C ASP A 157 5.73 5.53 -18.15
N PHE A 158 4.74 5.93 -17.34
CA PHE A 158 3.69 5.01 -16.90
C PHE A 158 2.66 4.75 -18.03
N PRO A 159 2.19 3.52 -18.22
CA PRO A 159 2.46 2.26 -17.50
C PRO A 159 3.36 1.28 -18.28
N PHE A 160 4.24 1.73 -19.18
CA PHE A 160 4.96 0.87 -20.11
C PHE A 160 6.49 0.91 -19.98
N ASP A 161 7.07 2.02 -19.51
CA ASP A 161 8.51 2.15 -19.34
C ASP A 161 8.86 2.48 -17.89
N ASN A 162 9.37 1.49 -17.15
CA ASN A 162 9.82 1.66 -15.78
C ASN A 162 11.31 1.34 -15.68
N HIS A 163 12.10 2.36 -15.36
CA HIS A 163 13.54 2.20 -15.15
C HIS A 163 13.86 1.61 -13.77
N GLY A 164 12.92 1.65 -12.84
CA GLY A 164 13.03 1.16 -11.47
C GLY A 164 13.72 2.12 -10.51
N ALA A 165 13.11 2.37 -9.36
CA ALA A 165 13.74 3.13 -8.28
C ALA A 165 14.91 2.31 -7.69
N HIS A 166 16.13 2.78 -7.81
CA HIS A 166 17.34 2.02 -7.48
C HIS A 166 17.40 0.62 -8.11
N GLY A 167 16.83 0.47 -9.32
CA GLY A 167 16.75 -0.81 -10.05
C GLY A 167 15.52 -1.67 -9.74
N TRP A 168 14.70 -1.30 -8.75
CA TRP A 168 13.47 -2.02 -8.38
C TRP A 168 12.30 -1.57 -9.27
N LYS A 169 11.84 -2.42 -10.17
CA LYS A 169 10.69 -2.18 -11.05
C LYS A 169 9.35 -2.58 -10.43
N GLY A 170 9.38 -3.46 -9.43
CA GLY A 170 8.26 -3.89 -8.60
C GLY A 170 8.48 -3.49 -7.14
N THR A 171 8.03 -4.32 -6.22
CA THR A 171 8.34 -4.14 -4.78
C THR A 171 9.85 -4.20 -4.55
N SER A 172 10.33 -3.53 -3.52
CA SER A 172 11.71 -3.61 -3.02
C SER A 172 11.77 -4.27 -1.64
N PRO A 173 12.93 -4.78 -1.19
CA PRO A 173 13.12 -5.18 0.19
C PRO A 173 12.70 -4.06 1.15
N VAL A 174 12.02 -4.41 2.24
CA VAL A 174 11.53 -3.41 3.20
C VAL A 174 12.71 -2.67 3.86
N GLY A 175 12.65 -1.34 3.86
CA GLY A 175 13.71 -0.50 4.39
C GLY A 175 14.86 -0.21 3.42
N THR A 176 14.65 -0.42 2.12
CA THR A 176 15.62 -0.04 1.07
C THR A 176 15.76 1.49 0.96
N PHE A 177 14.69 2.23 1.17
CA PHE A 177 14.65 3.69 1.08
C PHE A 177 14.79 4.32 2.46
N PRO A 178 15.17 5.62 2.55
CA PRO A 178 15.38 6.29 3.83
C PRO A 178 14.14 6.26 4.73
N ALA A 179 14.35 6.09 6.03
CA ALA A 179 13.30 6.20 7.02
C ALA A 179 12.85 7.67 7.20
N ASN A 180 11.63 7.88 7.64
CA ASN A 180 11.14 9.19 8.06
C ASN A 180 11.72 9.59 9.46
N GLY A 181 11.34 10.76 9.95
CA GLY A 181 11.86 11.30 11.22
C GLY A 181 11.51 10.47 12.47
N TYR A 182 10.58 9.51 12.38
CA TYR A 182 10.26 8.55 13.44
C TYR A 182 10.93 7.18 13.25
N GLY A 183 11.82 7.04 12.27
CA GLY A 183 12.51 5.78 11.99
C GLY A 183 11.63 4.75 11.25
N LEU A 184 10.57 5.20 10.58
CA LEU A 184 9.65 4.34 9.85
C LEU A 184 10.02 4.31 8.37
N PHE A 185 10.17 3.10 7.83
CA PHE A 185 10.51 2.86 6.43
C PHE A 185 9.26 2.64 5.58
N ASP A 186 9.37 2.92 4.27
CA ASP A 186 8.35 2.64 3.27
C ASP A 186 6.98 3.27 3.57
N MET A 187 6.93 4.40 4.32
CA MET A 187 5.68 5.15 4.55
C MET A 187 5.22 5.93 3.29
N ALA A 188 5.97 5.81 2.21
CA ALA A 188 5.64 6.30 0.88
C ALA A 188 6.17 5.33 -0.16
N GLY A 189 5.35 4.96 -1.14
CA GLY A 189 5.72 4.02 -2.18
C GLY A 189 5.77 2.56 -1.73
N ASN A 190 6.51 1.74 -2.43
CA ASN A 190 6.63 0.30 -2.29
C ASN A 190 5.28 -0.41 -2.48
N VAL A 191 4.42 -0.49 -1.45
CA VAL A 191 3.06 -1.00 -1.54
C VAL A 191 2.08 -0.11 -0.78
N TRP A 192 0.83 -0.06 -1.24
CA TRP A 192 -0.27 0.47 -0.45
C TRP A 192 -0.42 -0.29 0.84
N GLU A 193 -0.93 0.37 1.87
CA GLU A 193 -1.12 -0.21 3.20
C GLU A 193 -2.58 -0.15 3.64
N TRP A 194 -3.10 -1.30 4.07
CA TRP A 194 -4.41 -1.39 4.69
C TRP A 194 -4.50 -0.57 5.98
N THR A 195 -5.63 0.11 6.16
CA THR A 195 -6.06 0.66 7.45
C THR A 195 -7.43 0.09 7.86
N GLU A 196 -7.78 0.19 9.14
CA GLU A 196 -9.11 -0.18 9.65
C GLU A 196 -10.21 0.83 9.30
N SER A 197 -9.82 2.05 8.91
CA SER A 197 -10.76 3.14 8.66
C SER A 197 -11.65 2.87 7.46
N SER A 198 -12.95 3.08 7.62
CA SER A 198 -13.92 2.97 6.53
C SER A 198 -13.85 4.19 5.62
N TRP A 199 -13.98 3.95 4.32
CA TRP A 199 -14.14 5.03 3.36
C TRP A 199 -15.50 5.70 3.54
N GLN A 200 -15.48 7.00 3.77
CA GLN A 200 -16.69 7.83 3.74
C GLN A 200 -16.69 8.59 2.43
N ASP A 201 -17.75 8.47 1.66
CA ASP A 201 -17.88 9.14 0.37
C ASP A 201 -17.79 10.65 0.53
N THR A 202 -16.76 11.25 -0.03
CA THR A 202 -16.79 12.65 -0.42
C THR A 202 -17.44 12.72 -1.82
N PRO A 203 -18.41 13.63 -2.04
CA PRO A 203 -19.06 13.74 -3.35
C PRO A 203 -18.03 14.10 -4.42
N SER A 204 -17.59 13.15 -5.22
CA SER A 204 -16.74 13.26 -6.42
C SER A 204 -15.41 12.49 -6.44
N ALA A 205 -15.12 11.61 -5.50
CA ALA A 205 -13.89 10.80 -5.56
C ALA A 205 -14.00 9.68 -6.61
N HIS A 206 -13.57 9.95 -7.84
CA HIS A 206 -13.25 8.90 -8.80
C HIS A 206 -11.85 8.38 -8.52
N CYS A 207 -11.73 7.24 -7.87
CA CYS A 207 -10.45 6.57 -7.68
C CYS A 207 -9.99 5.89 -8.97
N CYS A 208 -8.77 6.20 -9.41
CA CYS A 208 -8.15 5.60 -10.58
C CYS A 208 -7.65 4.16 -10.38
N CYS A 209 -7.76 3.60 -9.16
CA CYS A 209 -7.21 2.28 -8.82
C CYS A 209 -8.27 1.23 -8.46
N SER A 210 -9.54 1.60 -8.28
CA SER A 210 -10.57 0.66 -7.87
C SER A 210 -11.79 0.72 -8.78
N GLY A 211 -12.11 -0.42 -9.38
CA GLY A 211 -13.39 -0.67 -10.03
C GLY A 211 -14.52 -0.92 -9.02
N SER A 212 -14.52 -0.24 -7.86
CA SER A 212 -15.46 -0.49 -6.78
C SER A 212 -16.90 -0.25 -7.23
N LYS A 213 -17.72 -1.28 -7.12
CA LYS A 213 -19.17 -1.16 -7.26
C LYS A 213 -19.72 -0.45 -6.03
N ALA A 214 -20.59 0.53 -6.23
CA ALA A 214 -21.31 1.16 -5.12
C ALA A 214 -22.03 0.09 -4.27
N GLY A 215 -21.64 -0.06 -2.99
CA GLY A 215 -22.26 -0.98 -2.04
C GLY A 215 -21.32 -1.97 -1.32
N GLY A 216 -20.00 -1.97 -1.61
CA GLY A 216 -19.01 -2.80 -0.90
C GLY A 216 -18.53 -2.21 0.44
N ASP A 217 -17.89 -3.04 1.28
CA ASP A 217 -17.17 -2.58 2.49
C ASP A 217 -15.85 -1.92 2.09
N LEU A 218 -15.93 -0.62 1.73
CA LEU A 218 -14.78 0.17 1.31
C LEU A 218 -13.96 0.64 2.51
N LYS A 219 -12.68 0.36 2.47
CA LYS A 219 -11.69 0.77 3.46
C LYS A 219 -10.66 1.72 2.85
N ILE A 220 -9.97 2.42 3.73
CA ILE A 220 -8.94 3.37 3.32
C ILE A 220 -7.60 2.64 3.25
N ILE A 221 -6.91 2.81 2.13
CA ILE A 221 -5.51 2.44 1.96
C ILE A 221 -4.65 3.69 1.86
N LYS A 222 -3.41 3.61 2.34
CA LYS A 222 -2.48 4.74 2.49
C LYS A 222 -1.11 4.44 1.87
N GLY A 223 -0.30 5.48 1.64
CA GLY A 223 1.12 5.41 1.30
C GLY A 223 1.46 5.36 -0.18
N GLY A 224 0.55 5.00 -1.06
CA GLY A 224 0.88 4.77 -2.46
C GLY A 224 1.70 3.50 -2.66
N SER A 225 2.23 3.28 -3.87
CA SER A 225 3.01 2.09 -4.18
C SER A 225 4.10 2.35 -5.22
N HIS A 226 4.89 1.34 -5.54
CA HIS A 226 5.85 1.35 -6.65
C HIS A 226 5.24 1.67 -8.03
N LEU A 227 3.91 1.61 -8.15
CA LEU A 227 3.17 1.99 -9.36
C LEU A 227 2.75 3.46 -9.39
N CYS A 228 2.98 4.21 -8.30
CA CYS A 228 2.67 5.64 -8.27
C CYS A 228 3.68 6.43 -9.09
N SER A 229 3.15 7.24 -10.01
CA SER A 229 3.92 8.10 -10.90
C SER A 229 3.34 9.51 -10.88
N PRO A 230 4.15 10.58 -10.92
CA PRO A 230 3.65 11.95 -11.06
C PRO A 230 2.71 12.17 -12.25
N GLN A 231 2.85 11.37 -13.31
CA GLN A 231 2.01 11.44 -14.51
C GLN A 231 0.61 10.86 -14.30
N TYR A 232 0.43 9.97 -13.31
CA TYR A 232 -0.81 9.23 -13.11
C TYR A 232 -1.33 9.29 -11.67
N CYS A 233 -0.47 9.11 -10.68
CA CYS A 233 -0.86 8.92 -9.28
C CYS A 233 0.16 9.57 -8.34
N LEU A 234 -0.16 10.72 -7.76
CA LEU A 234 0.66 11.40 -6.73
C LEU A 234 0.25 11.00 -5.30
N ARG A 235 -0.14 9.73 -5.07
CA ARG A 235 -0.66 9.29 -3.77
C ARG A 235 0.39 8.71 -2.82
N PHE A 236 1.68 8.85 -3.12
CA PHE A 236 2.79 8.53 -2.19
C PHE A 236 3.08 9.69 -1.22
N ARG A 237 2.02 10.23 -0.59
CA ARG A 237 2.05 11.38 0.34
C ARG A 237 1.25 11.05 1.59
N PRO A 238 1.62 11.56 2.80
CA PRO A 238 0.92 11.24 4.03
C PRO A 238 -0.59 11.50 3.98
N ALA A 239 -1.01 12.63 3.40
CA ALA A 239 -2.42 13.01 3.32
C ALA A 239 -3.22 12.19 2.30
N ALA A 240 -2.54 11.60 1.31
CA ALA A 240 -3.21 10.85 0.26
C ALA A 240 -3.89 9.60 0.79
N ARG A 241 -5.06 9.31 0.23
CA ARG A 241 -5.92 8.18 0.58
C ARG A 241 -6.58 7.60 -0.67
N SER A 242 -6.94 6.34 -0.62
CA SER A 242 -7.66 5.67 -1.70
C SER A 242 -8.66 4.66 -1.12
N PRO A 243 -9.84 4.47 -1.73
CA PRO A 243 -10.74 3.40 -1.34
C PRO A 243 -10.27 2.06 -1.91
N GLN A 244 -10.48 1.00 -1.13
CA GLN A 244 -10.29 -0.38 -1.57
C GLN A 244 -11.35 -1.27 -0.93
N GLU A 245 -11.93 -2.21 -1.67
CA GLU A 245 -12.86 -3.20 -1.10
C GLU A 245 -12.13 -4.15 -0.16
N ALA A 246 -12.69 -4.37 1.03
CA ALA A 246 -12.07 -5.18 2.09
C ALA A 246 -11.75 -6.62 1.68
N GLY A 247 -12.52 -7.20 0.76
CA GLY A 247 -12.33 -8.55 0.24
C GLY A 247 -11.43 -8.64 -1.00
N GLU A 248 -10.94 -7.53 -1.53
CA GLU A 248 -10.06 -7.54 -2.71
C GLU A 248 -8.59 -7.58 -2.32
N SER A 249 -7.77 -8.07 -3.25
CA SER A 249 -6.32 -8.12 -3.11
C SER A 249 -5.65 -7.77 -4.44
N THR A 250 -4.45 -7.19 -4.39
CA THR A 250 -3.71 -6.78 -5.59
C THR A 250 -2.21 -6.95 -5.42
N SER A 251 -1.47 -6.93 -6.54
CA SER A 251 0.00 -7.07 -6.57
C SER A 251 0.78 -5.89 -5.94
N HIS A 252 0.11 -4.85 -5.45
CA HIS A 252 0.76 -3.66 -4.87
C HIS A 252 0.12 -3.22 -3.54
N LEU A 253 -0.57 -4.13 -2.85
CA LEU A 253 -1.30 -3.85 -1.61
C LEU A 253 -0.87 -4.83 -0.52
N GLY A 254 -0.32 -4.28 0.56
CA GLY A 254 0.16 -4.96 1.75
C GLY A 254 -0.30 -4.27 3.02
N PHE A 255 0.47 -4.36 4.11
CA PHE A 255 0.11 -3.77 5.39
C PHE A 255 1.29 -3.72 6.36
N ARG A 256 1.13 -2.93 7.43
CA ARG A 256 1.90 -3.01 8.67
C ARG A 256 0.98 -3.02 9.87
N CYS A 257 1.48 -3.48 11.02
CA CYS A 257 0.69 -3.57 12.24
C CYS A 257 1.11 -2.53 13.27
N ILE A 258 0.19 -2.30 14.23
CA ILE A 258 0.41 -1.48 15.42
C ILE A 258 0.12 -2.28 16.69
N SER A 259 0.66 -1.81 17.81
CA SER A 259 0.22 -2.18 19.16
C SER A 259 -0.25 -0.93 19.89
N ARG A 260 -1.42 -1.05 20.54
CA ARG A 260 -1.97 -0.03 21.45
C ARG A 260 -1.68 -0.35 22.91
N GLN A 261 -0.98 -1.46 23.17
CA GLN A 261 -0.55 -1.82 24.52
C GLN A 261 0.77 -1.10 24.80
N ARG A 262 0.83 -0.37 25.94
CA ARG A 262 2.10 0.17 26.42
C ARG A 262 3.01 -0.99 26.80
N PRO A 263 4.32 -0.96 26.45
CA PRO A 263 5.29 -1.88 27.01
C PRO A 263 5.22 -1.77 28.54
N GLN A 264 5.15 -2.90 29.23
CA GLN A 264 5.23 -2.95 30.70
C GLN A 264 6.64 -2.63 31.15
#